data_62f622040148f656b7d98db6bca7aa74
#
_entry.id   62f622040148f656b7d98db6bca7aa74
#
_cell.length_a   1.000
_cell.length_b   1.000
_cell.length_c   1.000
_cell.angle_alpha   90.00
_cell.angle_beta   90.00
_cell.angle_gamma   90.00
#
_symmetry.space_group_name_H-M   'P 1'
#
loop_
_entity.id
_entity.type
_entity.pdbx_description
1 polymer ?
#
loop_
_entity_poly.entity_id
_entity_poly.type
_entity_poly.pdbx_seq_one_letter_code
_entity_poly.pdbx_strand_id
1 'polypeptide(L)'
;MRKIFIEQFVPLILTVFTFLVLSTVLYGFLLFLNSFLLQDQIILDFRKRDVLIGIAVYLKTAVDFAIFIGNLMRTNPGWKKRVAIEIGTAVGNAFGTFLVLTVWIFFKQVPILMAIMIFVASVILFRMAQESFEEFLKQKKSFIKMRMPAYLLQSQLNLVNRLFRPLIGFFVPNLNLTRAKKLSFANLIVFSFTIPFILGLDDFAGYISLFSVINVFGFALGVLVGHMLLNIGLFTFPKKTVQVVTHPFVLIAGGFAFIGLGLWGFIETVKVLLSMFTH
;
A
#
# COMPACT_ATOMS: atom_id res chain seq x y z
N MET A 1 19.40 6.66 30.37
CA MET A 1 18.18 7.37 29.96
C MET A 1 18.37 8.21 28.68
N ARG A 2 19.36 9.13 28.61
CA ARG A 2 19.57 10.00 27.41
C ARG A 2 19.76 9.25 26.08
N LYS A 3 20.47 8.12 26.08
CA LYS A 3 20.74 7.32 24.87
C LYS A 3 19.46 6.64 24.33
N ILE A 4 18.63 6.07 25.21
CA ILE A 4 17.35 5.45 24.84
C ILE A 4 16.38 6.50 24.31
N PHE A 5 16.34 7.69 24.91
CA PHE A 5 15.52 8.81 24.48
C PHE A 5 15.88 9.25 23.04
N ILE A 6 17.18 9.44 22.74
CA ILE A 6 17.62 9.81 21.38
C ILE A 6 17.30 8.71 20.36
N GLU A 7 17.49 7.44 20.73
CA GLU A 7 17.24 6.31 19.81
C GLU A 7 15.75 6.16 19.41
N GLN A 8 14.82 6.63 20.22
CA GLN A 8 13.39 6.56 19.95
C GLN A 8 12.81 7.90 19.48
N PHE A 9 13.19 8.99 20.10
CA PHE A 9 12.56 10.29 19.88
C PHE A 9 12.95 10.93 18.54
N VAL A 10 14.22 10.80 18.12
CA VAL A 10 14.68 11.36 16.84
C VAL A 10 13.95 10.74 15.65
N PRO A 11 13.84 9.41 15.53
CA PRO A 11 13.05 8.80 14.45
C PRO A 11 11.57 9.23 14.49
N LEU A 12 10.95 9.31 15.66
CA LEU A 12 9.54 9.72 15.79
C LEU A 12 9.29 11.15 15.30
N ILE A 13 10.13 12.11 15.73
CA ILE A 13 10.04 13.49 15.25
C ILE A 13 10.23 13.52 13.73
N LEU A 14 11.20 12.78 13.22
CA LEU A 14 11.45 12.70 11.78
C LEU A 14 10.25 12.14 11.03
N THR A 15 9.59 11.10 11.55
CA THR A 15 8.39 10.51 10.93
C THR A 15 7.25 11.52 10.82
N VAL A 16 7.02 12.32 11.86
CA VAL A 16 6.01 13.40 11.81
C VAL A 16 6.44 14.50 10.84
N PHE A 17 7.70 14.87 10.85
CA PHE A 17 8.24 15.89 9.95
C PHE A 17 8.16 15.45 8.48
N THR A 18 8.58 14.22 8.16
CA THR A 18 8.48 13.68 6.81
C THR A 18 7.03 13.61 6.35
N PHE A 19 6.10 13.23 7.22
CA PHE A 19 4.67 13.25 6.91
C PHE A 19 4.18 14.67 6.53
N LEU A 20 4.52 15.67 7.30
CA LEU A 20 4.11 17.06 7.02
C LEU A 20 4.69 17.55 5.69
N VAL A 21 5.98 17.31 5.46
CA VAL A 21 6.64 17.68 4.20
C VAL A 21 5.99 16.94 3.01
N LEU A 22 5.82 15.63 3.10
CA LEU A 22 5.26 14.83 2.01
C LEU A 22 3.78 15.15 1.75
N SER A 23 3.00 15.48 2.78
CA SER A 23 1.61 15.94 2.60
C SER A 23 1.55 17.28 1.86
N THR A 24 2.47 18.22 2.16
CA THR A 24 2.58 19.49 1.45
C THR A 24 3.02 19.29 0.01
N VAL A 25 4.00 18.41 -0.21
CA VAL A 25 4.47 18.04 -1.56
C VAL A 25 3.35 17.35 -2.35
N LEU A 26 2.58 16.45 -1.73
CA LEU A 26 1.42 15.81 -2.36
C LEU A 26 0.39 16.85 -2.82
N TYR A 27 0.05 17.81 -1.95
CA TYR A 27 -0.89 18.88 -2.30
C TYR A 27 -0.39 19.70 -3.49
N GLY A 28 0.87 20.18 -3.44
CA GLY A 28 1.50 20.92 -4.54
C GLY A 28 1.60 20.10 -5.83
N PHE A 29 1.90 18.81 -5.71
CA PHE A 29 1.96 17.88 -6.84
C PHE A 29 0.60 17.71 -7.53
N LEU A 30 -0.48 17.55 -6.76
CA LEU A 30 -1.82 17.46 -7.33
C LEU A 30 -2.30 18.77 -7.94
N LEU A 31 -1.94 19.91 -7.37
CA LEU A 31 -2.16 21.24 -8.03
C LEU A 31 -1.43 21.31 -9.37
N PHE A 32 -0.17 20.86 -9.41
CA PHE A 32 0.62 20.81 -10.63
C PHE A 32 -0.04 19.88 -11.67
N LEU A 33 -0.47 18.69 -11.29
CA LEU A 33 -1.16 17.75 -12.18
C LEU A 33 -2.49 18.32 -12.70
N ASN A 34 -3.24 19.04 -11.85
CA ASN A 34 -4.48 19.70 -12.27
C ASN A 34 -4.27 20.78 -13.35
N SER A 35 -3.05 21.37 -13.44
CA SER A 35 -2.75 22.34 -14.49
C SER A 35 -2.70 21.73 -15.90
N PHE A 36 -2.55 20.41 -16.02
CA PHE A 36 -2.60 19.67 -17.29
C PHE A 36 -4.00 19.14 -17.62
N LEU A 37 -4.96 19.24 -16.70
CA LEU A 37 -6.31 18.74 -16.87
C LEU A 37 -7.23 19.87 -17.29
N LEU A 38 -7.75 19.81 -18.53
CA LEU A 38 -8.76 20.75 -19.03
C LEU A 38 -10.14 20.50 -18.46
N GLN A 39 -10.44 19.23 -18.15
CA GLN A 39 -11.71 18.76 -17.56
C GLN A 39 -11.39 17.78 -16.45
N ASP A 40 -12.34 17.54 -15.55
CA ASP A 40 -12.25 16.56 -14.46
C ASP A 40 -11.05 16.75 -13.52
N GLN A 41 -10.86 17.98 -13.05
CA GLN A 41 -9.81 18.28 -12.06
C GLN A 41 -9.98 17.42 -10.80
N ILE A 42 -8.85 17.06 -10.19
CA ILE A 42 -8.84 16.38 -8.89
C ILE A 42 -9.33 17.36 -7.84
N ILE A 43 -10.41 16.98 -7.15
CA ILE A 43 -10.96 17.76 -6.05
C ILE A 43 -10.03 17.63 -4.84
N LEU A 44 -9.46 18.74 -4.38
CA LEU A 44 -8.54 18.80 -3.24
C LEU A 44 -9.28 19.03 -1.90
N ASP A 45 -10.44 18.40 -1.76
CA ASP A 45 -11.23 18.46 -0.54
C ASP A 45 -10.74 17.47 0.51
N PHE A 46 -10.68 17.92 1.76
CA PHE A 46 -10.40 17.06 2.89
C PHE A 46 -11.69 16.35 3.35
N ARG A 47 -11.86 15.10 2.96
CA ARG A 47 -12.98 14.26 3.39
C ARG A 47 -12.49 13.22 4.39
N LYS A 48 -12.88 13.34 5.64
CA LYS A 48 -12.47 12.42 6.73
C LYS A 48 -12.67 10.94 6.38
N ARG A 49 -13.79 10.61 5.71
CA ARG A 49 -14.09 9.24 5.28
C ARG A 49 -13.02 8.70 4.36
N ASP A 50 -12.59 9.47 3.37
CA ASP A 50 -11.65 9.01 2.35
C ASP A 50 -10.23 8.88 2.95
N VAL A 51 -9.87 9.77 3.89
CA VAL A 51 -8.63 9.62 4.69
C VAL A 51 -8.66 8.34 5.53
N LEU A 52 -9.77 8.05 6.22
CA LEU A 52 -9.89 6.83 7.02
C LEU A 52 -9.83 5.56 6.15
N ILE A 53 -10.43 5.59 4.96
CA ILE A 53 -10.33 4.50 3.99
C ILE A 53 -8.84 4.32 3.59
N GLY A 54 -8.14 5.40 3.22
CA GLY A 54 -6.72 5.35 2.87
C GLY A 54 -5.84 4.77 3.98
N ILE A 55 -6.07 5.19 5.25
CA ILE A 55 -5.36 4.63 6.42
C ILE A 55 -5.63 3.12 6.54
N ALA A 56 -6.91 2.73 6.54
CA ALA A 56 -7.31 1.34 6.77
C ALA A 56 -6.75 0.42 5.68
N VAL A 57 -6.83 0.87 4.44
CA VAL A 57 -6.35 0.14 3.28
C VAL A 57 -4.83 0.02 3.34
N TYR A 58 -4.10 1.12 3.55
CA TYR A 58 -2.64 1.09 3.69
C TYR A 58 -2.18 0.16 4.81
N LEU A 59 -2.72 0.29 6.02
CA LEU A 59 -2.32 -0.56 7.15
C LEU A 59 -2.56 -2.05 6.89
N LYS A 60 -3.56 -2.36 6.07
CA LYS A 60 -3.86 -3.73 5.68
C LYS A 60 -2.88 -4.27 4.65
N THR A 61 -2.48 -3.47 3.67
CA THR A 61 -1.56 -3.90 2.62
C THR A 61 -0.11 -3.92 3.08
N ALA A 62 0.24 -3.05 4.02
CA ALA A 62 1.59 -2.89 4.52
C ALA A 62 2.09 -4.01 5.47
N VAL A 63 1.48 -5.21 5.45
CA VAL A 63 1.90 -6.34 6.30
C VAL A 63 3.32 -6.78 5.97
N ASP A 64 3.61 -7.02 4.69
CA ASP A 64 4.94 -7.45 4.23
C ASP A 64 5.98 -6.36 4.46
N PHE A 65 5.59 -5.11 4.23
CA PHE A 65 6.41 -3.94 4.55
C PHE A 65 6.76 -3.90 6.05
N ALA A 66 5.77 -4.10 6.94
CA ALA A 66 5.98 -4.08 8.38
C ALA A 66 6.93 -5.20 8.85
N ILE A 67 6.78 -6.41 8.31
CA ILE A 67 7.66 -7.55 8.58
C ILE A 67 9.08 -7.24 8.11
N PHE A 68 9.20 -6.73 6.89
CA PHE A 68 10.49 -6.39 6.30
C PHE A 68 11.22 -5.30 7.09
N ILE A 69 10.56 -4.16 7.35
CA ILE A 69 11.17 -3.05 8.10
C ILE A 69 11.48 -3.44 9.54
N GLY A 70 10.59 -4.22 10.20
CA GLY A 70 10.85 -4.76 11.52
C GLY A 70 12.13 -5.62 11.57
N ASN A 71 12.37 -6.45 10.55
CA ASN A 71 13.60 -7.23 10.41
C ASN A 71 14.81 -6.36 10.10
N LEU A 72 14.66 -5.36 9.22
CA LEU A 72 15.74 -4.44 8.86
C LEU A 72 16.21 -3.61 10.07
N MET A 73 15.28 -3.12 10.88
CA MET A 73 15.59 -2.40 12.14
C MET A 73 16.32 -3.29 13.16
N ARG A 74 15.91 -4.58 13.26
CA ARG A 74 16.54 -5.53 14.17
C ARG A 74 18.00 -5.81 13.78
N THR A 75 18.28 -5.93 12.48
CA THR A 75 19.63 -6.21 11.97
C THR A 75 20.51 -4.97 11.88
N ASN A 76 19.92 -3.78 11.86
CA ASN A 76 20.59 -2.50 11.76
C ASN A 76 20.24 -1.58 12.94
N PRO A 77 20.73 -1.87 14.18
CA PRO A 77 20.39 -1.10 15.37
C PRO A 77 21.06 0.29 15.35
N GLY A 78 20.50 1.22 16.12
CA GLY A 78 21.00 2.56 16.34
C GLY A 78 20.21 3.64 15.61
N TRP A 79 20.10 4.81 16.23
CA TRP A 79 19.23 5.90 15.78
C TRP A 79 19.55 6.39 14.35
N LYS A 80 20.84 6.55 14.00
CA LYS A 80 21.25 6.96 12.64
C LYS A 80 20.73 6.02 11.57
N LYS A 81 20.76 4.71 11.83
CA LYS A 81 20.27 3.71 10.89
C LYS A 81 18.73 3.71 10.80
N ARG A 82 18.06 3.98 11.91
CA ARG A 82 16.59 4.19 11.92
C ARG A 82 16.19 5.42 11.11
N VAL A 83 16.96 6.53 11.23
CA VAL A 83 16.77 7.71 10.38
C VAL A 83 16.93 7.39 8.90
N ALA A 84 17.95 6.62 8.51
CA ALA A 84 18.13 6.20 7.13
C ALA A 84 16.94 5.36 6.62
N ILE A 85 16.43 4.44 7.46
CA ILE A 85 15.27 3.62 7.15
C ILE A 85 14.03 4.50 6.97
N GLU A 86 13.79 5.46 7.89
CA GLU A 86 12.65 6.38 7.81
C GLU A 86 12.67 7.21 6.54
N ILE A 87 13.78 7.87 6.23
CA ILE A 87 13.93 8.68 5.01
C ILE A 87 13.67 7.82 3.77
N GLY A 88 14.33 6.67 3.69
CA GLY A 88 14.16 5.77 2.55
C GLY A 88 12.72 5.30 2.37
N THR A 89 12.08 4.84 3.44
CA THR A 89 10.70 4.33 3.37
C THR A 89 9.68 5.41 3.06
N ALA A 90 9.80 6.59 3.70
CA ALA A 90 8.87 7.70 3.48
C ALA A 90 8.95 8.22 2.04
N VAL A 91 10.18 8.44 1.53
CA VAL A 91 10.39 8.92 0.15
C VAL A 91 9.99 7.84 -0.86
N GLY A 92 10.32 6.57 -0.61
CA GLY A 92 9.96 5.46 -1.50
C GLY A 92 8.44 5.29 -1.62
N ASN A 93 7.72 5.32 -0.51
CA ASN A 93 6.26 5.26 -0.49
C ASN A 93 5.61 6.47 -1.20
N ALA A 94 6.09 7.68 -0.91
CA ALA A 94 5.57 8.89 -1.55
C ALA A 94 5.82 8.87 -3.07
N PHE A 95 7.01 8.45 -3.50
CA PHE A 95 7.35 8.39 -4.92
C PHE A 95 6.49 7.36 -5.67
N GLY A 96 6.26 6.18 -5.05
CA GLY A 96 5.32 5.19 -5.58
C GLY A 96 3.90 5.76 -5.73
N THR A 97 3.41 6.44 -4.70
CA THR A 97 2.11 7.12 -4.71
C THR A 97 2.01 8.14 -5.85
N PHE A 98 3.00 9.02 -6.00
CA PHE A 98 3.00 10.06 -7.03
C PHE A 98 3.03 9.48 -8.44
N LEU A 99 3.81 8.41 -8.64
CA LEU A 99 3.88 7.74 -9.94
C LEU A 99 2.53 7.12 -10.33
N VAL A 100 1.89 6.41 -9.40
CA VAL A 100 0.56 5.81 -9.66
C VAL A 100 -0.50 6.88 -9.91
N LEU A 101 -0.51 7.97 -9.14
CA LEU A 101 -1.43 9.10 -9.37
C LEU A 101 -1.20 9.74 -10.74
N THR A 102 0.06 9.89 -11.16
CA THR A 102 0.40 10.41 -12.49
C THR A 102 -0.16 9.51 -13.58
N VAL A 103 0.13 8.21 -13.52
CA VAL A 103 -0.39 7.23 -14.49
C VAL A 103 -1.91 7.24 -14.51
N TRP A 104 -2.56 7.24 -13.34
CA TRP A 104 -4.01 7.27 -13.25
C TRP A 104 -4.62 8.53 -13.90
N ILE A 105 -4.05 9.71 -13.67
CA ILE A 105 -4.54 10.97 -14.25
C ILE A 105 -4.53 10.94 -15.77
N PHE A 106 -3.44 10.44 -16.37
CA PHE A 106 -3.36 10.34 -17.82
C PHE A 106 -4.30 9.27 -18.37
N PHE A 107 -4.40 8.13 -17.70
CA PHE A 107 -5.22 7.00 -18.16
C PHE A 107 -6.72 7.29 -18.04
N LYS A 108 -7.16 8.06 -17.04
CA LYS A 108 -8.59 8.41 -16.89
C LYS A 108 -9.14 9.22 -18.05
N GLN A 109 -8.26 9.91 -18.83
CA GLN A 109 -8.68 10.70 -19.97
C GLN A 109 -9.03 9.83 -21.20
N VAL A 110 -8.59 8.56 -21.22
CA VAL A 110 -8.82 7.63 -22.30
C VAL A 110 -9.60 6.43 -21.75
N PRO A 111 -10.90 6.31 -22.07
CA PRO A 111 -11.78 5.30 -21.43
C PRO A 111 -11.24 3.87 -21.50
N ILE A 112 -10.65 3.46 -22.64
CA ILE A 112 -10.08 2.12 -22.78
C ILE A 112 -8.88 1.91 -21.85
N LEU A 113 -8.00 2.91 -21.68
CA LEU A 113 -6.86 2.82 -20.76
C LEU A 113 -7.34 2.80 -19.31
N MET A 114 -8.36 3.57 -18.98
CA MET A 114 -9.00 3.55 -17.67
C MET A 114 -9.59 2.18 -17.36
N ALA A 115 -10.33 1.57 -18.31
CA ALA A 115 -10.88 0.22 -18.15
C ALA A 115 -9.78 -0.82 -17.93
N ILE A 116 -8.71 -0.79 -18.72
CA ILE A 116 -7.56 -1.69 -18.56
C ILE A 116 -6.93 -1.51 -17.18
N MET A 117 -6.72 -0.29 -16.74
CA MET A 117 -6.10 0.02 -15.45
C MET A 117 -6.94 -0.48 -14.28
N ILE A 118 -8.27 -0.25 -14.30
CA ILE A 118 -9.20 -0.76 -13.27
C ILE A 118 -9.22 -2.29 -13.27
N PHE A 119 -9.20 -2.92 -14.45
CA PHE A 119 -9.14 -4.37 -14.57
C PHE A 119 -7.86 -4.94 -13.94
N VAL A 120 -6.69 -4.38 -14.27
CA VAL A 120 -5.40 -4.80 -13.69
C VAL A 120 -5.40 -4.60 -12.18
N ALA A 121 -5.89 -3.45 -11.70
CA ALA A 121 -6.04 -3.18 -10.28
C ALA A 121 -6.91 -4.22 -9.57
N SER A 122 -8.02 -4.64 -10.19
CA SER A 122 -8.90 -5.66 -9.64
C SER A 122 -8.22 -7.03 -9.52
N VAL A 123 -7.43 -7.40 -10.52
CA VAL A 123 -6.64 -8.64 -10.50
C VAL A 123 -5.58 -8.60 -9.38
N ILE A 124 -4.92 -7.47 -9.19
CA ILE A 124 -3.96 -7.28 -8.09
C ILE A 124 -4.66 -7.42 -6.72
N LEU A 125 -5.85 -6.83 -6.55
CA LEU A 125 -6.65 -6.98 -5.33
C LEU A 125 -7.01 -8.45 -5.03
N PHE A 126 -7.33 -9.26 -6.03
CA PHE A 126 -7.55 -10.70 -5.82
C PHE A 126 -6.28 -11.44 -5.40
N ARG A 127 -5.12 -11.03 -5.92
CA ARG A 127 -3.85 -11.57 -5.45
C ARG A 127 -3.60 -11.22 -3.98
N MET A 128 -3.80 -9.95 -3.59
CA MET A 128 -3.65 -9.50 -2.21
C MET A 128 -4.63 -10.22 -1.26
N ALA A 129 -5.85 -10.51 -1.73
CA ALA A 129 -6.79 -11.34 -0.99
C ALA A 129 -6.27 -12.77 -0.78
N GLN A 130 -5.72 -13.39 -1.82
CA GLN A 130 -5.11 -14.72 -1.74
C GLN A 130 -3.97 -14.75 -0.73
N GLU A 131 -3.02 -13.80 -0.81
CA GLU A 131 -1.88 -13.69 0.11
C GLU A 131 -2.36 -13.52 1.57
N SER A 132 -3.42 -12.73 1.78
CA SER A 132 -4.03 -12.54 3.10
C SER A 132 -4.59 -13.84 3.68
N PHE A 133 -5.30 -14.64 2.90
CA PHE A 133 -5.82 -15.95 3.35
C PHE A 133 -4.69 -16.96 3.52
N GLU A 134 -3.69 -16.96 2.66
CA GLU A 134 -2.52 -17.83 2.79
C GLU A 134 -1.77 -17.57 4.11
N GLU A 135 -1.51 -16.29 4.43
CA GLU A 135 -0.85 -15.92 5.68
C GLU A 135 -1.69 -16.27 6.90
N PHE A 136 -3.02 -16.09 6.82
CA PHE A 136 -3.94 -16.57 7.86
C PHE A 136 -3.87 -18.07 8.08
N LEU A 137 -3.84 -18.87 7.02
CA LEU A 137 -3.82 -20.34 7.08
C LEU A 137 -2.49 -20.89 7.62
N LYS A 138 -1.38 -20.19 7.44
CA LYS A 138 -0.07 -20.52 8.03
C LYS A 138 -0.08 -20.44 9.56
N GLN A 139 -0.99 -19.67 10.17
CA GLN A 139 -1.06 -19.50 11.61
C GLN A 139 -1.78 -20.68 12.29
N LYS A 140 -1.05 -21.47 13.09
CA LYS A 140 -1.60 -22.68 13.76
C LYS A 140 -2.73 -22.41 14.77
N LYS A 141 -2.77 -21.21 15.39
CA LYS A 141 -3.75 -20.79 16.41
C LYS A 141 -4.91 -19.95 15.87
N SER A 142 -5.12 -19.91 14.56
CA SER A 142 -6.18 -19.12 13.95
C SER A 142 -7.57 -19.72 14.17
N PHE A 143 -8.61 -18.88 14.09
CA PHE A 143 -10.02 -19.25 14.26
C PHE A 143 -10.40 -20.49 13.44
N ILE A 144 -10.57 -21.65 14.10
CA ILE A 144 -10.80 -22.95 13.45
C ILE A 144 -12.01 -22.90 12.51
N LYS A 145 -13.09 -22.23 12.94
CA LYS A 145 -14.32 -22.09 12.14
C LYS A 145 -14.13 -21.33 10.84
N MET A 146 -13.15 -20.44 10.77
CA MET A 146 -12.85 -19.63 9.56
C MET A 146 -11.82 -20.27 8.62
N ARG A 147 -11.19 -21.38 9.03
CA ARG A 147 -10.16 -22.02 8.19
C ARG A 147 -10.72 -22.65 6.94
N MET A 148 -11.85 -23.33 7.03
CA MET A 148 -12.48 -23.97 5.87
C MET A 148 -12.94 -22.97 4.83
N PRO A 149 -13.71 -21.91 5.15
CA PRO A 149 -14.05 -20.85 4.22
C PRO A 149 -12.80 -20.16 3.62
N ALA A 150 -11.79 -19.84 4.44
CA ALA A 150 -10.55 -19.22 3.97
C ALA A 150 -9.80 -20.12 2.98
N TYR A 151 -9.73 -21.42 3.24
CA TYR A 151 -9.11 -22.39 2.31
C TYR A 151 -9.84 -22.47 0.97
N LEU A 152 -11.18 -22.54 0.97
CA LEU A 152 -11.98 -22.55 -0.24
C LEU A 152 -11.78 -21.27 -1.06
N LEU A 153 -11.83 -20.11 -0.43
CA LEU A 153 -11.59 -18.83 -1.10
C LEU A 153 -10.17 -18.72 -1.65
N GLN A 154 -9.17 -19.13 -0.86
CA GLN A 154 -7.78 -19.17 -1.33
C GLN A 154 -7.64 -20.06 -2.57
N SER A 155 -8.27 -21.23 -2.57
CA SER A 155 -8.21 -22.15 -3.70
C SER A 155 -8.81 -21.55 -4.97
N GLN A 156 -9.97 -20.86 -4.87
CA GLN A 156 -10.60 -20.17 -6.00
C GLN A 156 -9.75 -19.00 -6.50
N LEU A 157 -9.24 -18.19 -5.58
CA LEU A 157 -8.35 -17.06 -5.91
C LEU A 157 -7.05 -17.53 -6.56
N ASN A 158 -6.52 -18.69 -6.14
CA ASN A 158 -5.34 -19.29 -6.76
C ASN A 158 -5.56 -19.63 -8.23
N LEU A 159 -6.76 -20.13 -8.58
CA LEU A 159 -7.13 -20.36 -9.97
C LEU A 159 -7.14 -19.07 -10.79
N VAL A 160 -7.79 -18.03 -10.26
CA VAL A 160 -7.83 -16.69 -10.89
C VAL A 160 -6.41 -16.14 -11.08
N ASN A 161 -5.60 -16.16 -10.03
CA ASN A 161 -4.23 -15.63 -10.07
C ASN A 161 -3.32 -16.44 -11.00
N ARG A 162 -3.55 -17.75 -11.13
CA ARG A 162 -2.82 -18.59 -12.09
C ARG A 162 -3.12 -18.18 -13.53
N LEU A 163 -4.38 -17.86 -13.81
CA LEU A 163 -4.82 -17.41 -15.15
C LEU A 163 -4.15 -16.07 -15.52
N PHE A 164 -4.07 -15.13 -14.54
CA PHE A 164 -3.49 -13.81 -14.77
C PHE A 164 -2.01 -13.69 -14.38
N ARG A 165 -1.34 -14.81 -14.10
CA ARG A 165 0.08 -14.83 -13.68
C ARG A 165 1.03 -14.04 -14.60
N PRO A 166 0.92 -14.10 -15.94
CA PRO A 166 1.79 -13.33 -16.82
C PRO A 166 1.62 -11.81 -16.63
N LEU A 167 0.37 -11.37 -16.46
CA LEU A 167 0.03 -9.98 -16.21
C LEU A 167 0.56 -9.51 -14.84
N ILE A 168 0.27 -10.28 -13.80
CA ILE A 168 0.71 -9.99 -12.42
C ILE A 168 2.24 -9.94 -12.34
N GLY A 169 2.94 -10.88 -12.96
CA GLY A 169 4.40 -10.96 -12.92
C GLY A 169 5.12 -9.77 -13.55
N PHE A 170 4.46 -9.06 -14.46
CA PHE A 170 4.97 -7.83 -15.04
C PHE A 170 4.91 -6.65 -14.04
N PHE A 171 3.82 -6.53 -13.29
CA PHE A 171 3.60 -5.42 -12.34
C PHE A 171 4.21 -5.67 -10.96
N VAL A 172 4.31 -6.94 -10.55
CA VAL A 172 4.73 -7.32 -9.20
C VAL A 172 5.97 -8.21 -9.25
N PRO A 173 7.17 -7.62 -9.16
CA PRO A 173 8.40 -8.39 -9.14
C PRO A 173 8.53 -9.20 -7.84
N ASN A 174 9.00 -10.44 -7.95
CA ASN A 174 9.30 -11.30 -6.81
C ASN A 174 10.51 -10.75 -6.04
N LEU A 175 10.27 -10.06 -4.95
CA LEU A 175 11.32 -9.56 -4.08
C LEU A 175 11.77 -10.67 -3.11
N ASN A 176 12.99 -11.16 -3.29
CA ASN A 176 13.64 -12.03 -2.30
C ASN A 176 14.05 -11.21 -1.05
N LEU A 177 13.13 -10.96 -0.15
CA LEU A 177 13.30 -10.13 1.06
C LEU A 177 14.13 -10.81 2.18
N THR A 178 14.69 -11.99 1.95
CA THR A 178 15.15 -12.91 2.99
C THR A 178 16.52 -12.62 3.61
N ARG A 179 17.30 -11.63 3.14
CA ARG A 179 18.63 -11.35 3.72
C ARG A 179 18.81 -9.88 4.11
N ALA A 180 18.27 -9.52 5.26
CA ALA A 180 18.65 -8.27 5.92
C ALA A 180 20.11 -8.38 6.39
N LYS A 181 21.05 -7.75 5.67
CA LYS A 181 22.46 -7.63 6.06
C LYS A 181 22.69 -6.32 6.83
N LYS A 182 23.79 -6.26 7.59
CA LYS A 182 24.27 -4.96 8.12
C LYS A 182 24.69 -4.08 6.95
N LEU A 183 23.99 -2.97 6.76
CA LEU A 183 24.19 -2.04 5.66
C LEU A 183 24.83 -0.73 6.13
N SER A 184 25.52 -0.02 5.24
CA SER A 184 25.96 1.36 5.44
C SER A 184 24.73 2.30 5.49
N PHE A 185 24.91 3.55 5.93
CA PHE A 185 23.83 4.53 5.99
C PHE A 185 23.19 4.79 4.60
N ALA A 186 24.03 5.05 3.59
CA ALA A 186 23.57 5.29 2.22
C ALA A 186 22.84 4.07 1.62
N ASN A 187 23.43 2.87 1.77
CA ASN A 187 22.80 1.65 1.28
C ASN A 187 21.49 1.34 1.99
N LEU A 188 21.34 1.72 3.26
CA LEU A 188 20.06 1.62 3.98
C LEU A 188 19.00 2.53 3.39
N ILE A 189 19.33 3.78 3.05
CA ILE A 189 18.40 4.69 2.38
C ILE A 189 17.93 4.10 1.06
N VAL A 190 18.86 3.70 0.19
CA VAL A 190 18.53 3.12 -1.13
C VAL A 190 17.68 1.86 -0.99
N PHE A 191 18.07 0.96 -0.09
CA PHE A 191 17.35 -0.29 0.11
C PHE A 191 15.97 -0.08 0.74
N SER A 192 15.88 0.85 1.70
CA SER A 192 14.59 1.22 2.32
C SER A 192 13.69 2.03 1.39
N PHE A 193 14.23 2.73 0.41
CA PHE A 193 13.48 3.38 -0.66
C PHE A 193 12.90 2.35 -1.65
N THR A 194 13.74 1.43 -2.12
CA THR A 194 13.36 0.51 -3.20
C THR A 194 12.19 -0.38 -2.82
N ILE A 195 12.15 -0.87 -1.58
CA ILE A 195 11.12 -1.83 -1.17
C ILE A 195 9.73 -1.20 -1.03
N PRO A 196 9.52 -0.11 -0.27
CA PRO A 196 8.21 0.52 -0.22
C PRO A 196 7.82 1.14 -1.55
N PHE A 197 8.76 1.57 -2.39
CA PHE A 197 8.48 2.01 -3.75
C PHE A 197 7.84 0.88 -4.58
N ILE A 198 8.42 -0.32 -4.57
CA ILE A 198 7.90 -1.45 -5.33
C ILE A 198 6.58 -1.96 -4.72
N LEU A 199 6.54 -2.16 -3.39
CA LEU A 199 5.32 -2.58 -2.69
C LEU A 199 4.22 -1.51 -2.78
N GLY A 200 4.58 -0.23 -2.70
CA GLY A 200 3.64 0.87 -2.82
C GLY A 200 3.02 0.99 -4.22
N LEU A 201 3.75 0.66 -5.27
CA LEU A 201 3.20 0.59 -6.63
C LEU A 201 2.14 -0.51 -6.76
N ASP A 202 2.41 -1.67 -6.18
CA ASP A 202 1.51 -2.80 -6.17
C ASP A 202 0.22 -2.48 -5.39
N ASP A 203 0.39 -1.98 -4.17
CA ASP A 203 -0.71 -1.57 -3.29
C ASP A 203 -1.57 -0.49 -3.94
N PHE A 204 -0.95 0.57 -4.48
CA PHE A 204 -1.67 1.67 -5.11
C PHE A 204 -2.39 1.25 -6.39
N ALA A 205 -1.76 0.42 -7.23
CA ALA A 205 -2.41 -0.10 -8.42
C ALA A 205 -3.70 -0.85 -8.04
N GLY A 206 -3.70 -1.58 -6.91
CA GLY A 206 -4.88 -2.24 -6.38
C GLY A 206 -6.02 -1.30 -5.99
N TYR A 207 -5.76 -0.02 -5.69
CA TYR A 207 -6.79 0.94 -5.21
C TYR A 207 -7.37 1.85 -6.28
N ILE A 208 -6.84 1.82 -7.48
CA ILE A 208 -7.30 2.66 -8.59
C ILE A 208 -8.79 2.48 -8.87
N SER A 209 -9.33 1.27 -8.69
CA SER A 209 -10.75 1.00 -8.80
C SER A 209 -11.63 1.79 -7.80
N LEU A 210 -11.05 2.24 -6.69
CA LEU A 210 -11.74 3.09 -5.71
C LEU A 210 -11.80 4.56 -6.12
N PHE A 211 -10.89 5.01 -6.98
CA PHE A 211 -10.79 6.43 -7.35
C PHE A 211 -11.99 6.96 -8.13
N SER A 212 -12.89 6.09 -8.60
CA SER A 212 -14.20 6.47 -9.13
C SER A 212 -15.20 6.87 -8.05
N VAL A 213 -14.99 6.48 -6.78
CA VAL A 213 -15.97 6.61 -5.68
C VAL A 213 -15.46 7.47 -4.52
N ILE A 214 -14.14 7.54 -4.36
CA ILE A 214 -13.48 8.26 -3.26
C ILE A 214 -12.71 9.48 -3.77
N ASN A 215 -12.53 10.46 -2.88
CA ASN A 215 -11.66 11.58 -3.16
C ASN A 215 -10.19 11.12 -3.13
N VAL A 216 -9.51 11.26 -4.27
CA VAL A 216 -8.12 10.79 -4.46
C VAL A 216 -7.14 11.49 -3.54
N PHE A 217 -7.31 12.80 -3.31
CA PHE A 217 -6.47 13.56 -2.37
C PHE A 217 -6.63 13.06 -0.94
N GLY A 218 -7.89 12.93 -0.47
CA GLY A 218 -8.18 12.40 0.86
C GLY A 218 -7.61 10.99 1.06
N PHE A 219 -7.76 10.12 0.06
CA PHE A 219 -7.23 8.77 0.10
C PHE A 219 -5.69 8.76 0.16
N ALA A 220 -5.01 9.49 -0.74
CA ALA A 220 -3.54 9.56 -0.76
C ALA A 220 -2.97 10.15 0.54
N LEU A 221 -3.63 11.17 1.10
CA LEU A 221 -3.29 11.69 2.42
C LEU A 221 -3.47 10.61 3.50
N GLY A 222 -4.54 9.83 3.43
CA GLY A 222 -4.78 8.69 4.32
C GLY A 222 -3.69 7.64 4.26
N VAL A 223 -3.16 7.33 3.07
CA VAL A 223 -2.02 6.44 2.87
C VAL A 223 -0.76 6.99 3.57
N LEU A 224 -0.46 8.29 3.41
CA LEU A 224 0.67 8.92 4.10
C LEU A 224 0.50 8.90 5.63
N VAL A 225 -0.71 9.13 6.13
CA VAL A 225 -1.03 8.99 7.57
C VAL A 225 -0.84 7.54 8.03
N GLY A 226 -1.33 6.57 7.26
CA GLY A 226 -1.15 5.15 7.55
C GLY A 226 0.32 4.75 7.62
N HIS A 227 1.12 5.25 6.67
CA HIS A 227 2.58 5.07 6.67
C HIS A 227 3.24 5.66 7.92
N MET A 228 2.88 6.89 8.28
CA MET A 228 3.36 7.54 9.50
C MET A 228 3.01 6.72 10.75
N LEU A 229 1.75 6.31 10.90
CA LEU A 229 1.29 5.53 12.04
C LEU A 229 2.02 4.18 12.15
N LEU A 230 2.21 3.49 11.03
CA LEU A 230 2.93 2.22 10.99
C LEU A 230 4.40 2.40 11.39
N ASN A 231 5.08 3.43 10.88
CA ASN A 231 6.46 3.71 11.22
C ASN A 231 6.62 4.12 12.69
N ILE A 232 5.73 4.95 13.23
CA ILE A 232 5.68 5.25 14.67
C ILE A 232 5.57 3.94 15.48
N GLY A 233 4.67 3.05 15.09
CA GLY A 233 4.51 1.75 15.73
C GLY A 233 5.78 0.90 15.66
N LEU A 234 6.40 0.80 14.48
CA LEU A 234 7.62 0.01 14.24
C LEU A 234 8.83 0.58 14.99
N PHE A 235 8.97 1.91 15.09
CA PHE A 235 10.07 2.53 15.84
C PHE A 235 9.90 2.38 17.36
N THR A 236 8.66 2.43 17.84
CA THR A 236 8.36 2.34 19.28
C THR A 236 8.27 0.89 19.77
N PHE A 237 7.48 0.06 19.08
CA PHE A 237 7.16 -1.31 19.48
C PHE A 237 7.20 -2.30 18.30
N PRO A 238 8.35 -2.54 17.67
CA PRO A 238 8.43 -3.28 16.39
C PRO A 238 7.76 -4.66 16.46
N LYS A 239 7.98 -5.43 17.53
CA LYS A 239 7.38 -6.77 17.69
C LYS A 239 5.85 -6.71 17.81
N LYS A 240 5.32 -5.77 18.61
CA LYS A 240 3.87 -5.63 18.80
C LYS A 240 3.20 -5.14 17.53
N THR A 241 3.82 -4.20 16.82
CA THR A 241 3.28 -3.67 15.55
C THR A 241 3.16 -4.78 14.52
N VAL A 242 4.21 -5.60 14.32
CA VAL A 242 4.14 -6.76 13.43
C VAL A 242 3.04 -7.73 13.88
N GLN A 243 2.92 -8.03 15.18
CA GLN A 243 1.87 -8.91 15.70
C GLN A 243 0.46 -8.38 15.45
N VAL A 244 0.25 -7.05 15.52
CA VAL A 244 -1.06 -6.44 15.24
C VAL A 244 -1.42 -6.53 13.76
N VAL A 245 -0.50 -6.16 12.86
CA VAL A 245 -0.79 -6.21 11.41
C VAL A 245 -0.93 -7.64 10.88
N THR A 246 -0.25 -8.60 11.50
CA THR A 246 -0.38 -10.04 11.16
C THR A 246 -1.48 -10.75 11.96
N HIS A 247 -2.29 -10.03 12.74
CA HIS A 247 -3.32 -10.67 13.55
C HIS A 247 -4.35 -11.40 12.66
N PRO A 248 -4.78 -12.64 13.00
CA PRO A 248 -5.67 -13.44 12.16
C PRO A 248 -6.96 -12.72 11.75
N PHE A 249 -7.54 -11.92 12.63
CA PHE A 249 -8.72 -11.11 12.33
C PHE A 249 -8.44 -10.07 11.26
N VAL A 250 -7.29 -9.39 11.33
CA VAL A 250 -6.88 -8.37 10.34
C VAL A 250 -6.66 -9.01 8.97
N LEU A 251 -6.04 -10.20 8.93
CA LEU A 251 -5.80 -10.94 7.70
C LEU A 251 -7.11 -11.39 7.03
N ILE A 252 -8.04 -11.97 7.80
CA ILE A 252 -9.35 -12.39 7.26
C ILE A 252 -10.16 -11.18 6.77
N ALA A 253 -10.34 -10.17 7.63
CA ALA A 253 -11.12 -8.99 7.28
C ALA A 253 -10.58 -8.29 6.03
N GLY A 254 -9.25 -8.17 5.93
CA GLY A 254 -8.62 -7.61 4.74
C GLY A 254 -8.76 -8.49 3.50
N GLY A 255 -8.65 -9.81 3.62
CA GLY A 255 -8.89 -10.71 2.51
C GLY A 255 -10.29 -10.54 1.92
N PHE A 256 -11.33 -10.47 2.77
CA PHE A 256 -12.70 -10.19 2.33
C PHE A 256 -12.85 -8.78 1.74
N ALA A 257 -12.22 -7.76 2.34
CA ALA A 257 -12.24 -6.41 1.81
C ALA A 257 -11.64 -6.35 0.40
N PHE A 258 -10.50 -7.00 0.17
CA PHE A 258 -9.87 -7.05 -1.15
C PHE A 258 -10.70 -7.81 -2.18
N ILE A 259 -11.41 -8.89 -1.81
CA ILE A 259 -12.36 -9.54 -2.70
C ILE A 259 -13.48 -8.56 -3.08
N GLY A 260 -14.07 -7.87 -2.09
CA GLY A 260 -15.13 -6.90 -2.34
C GLY A 260 -14.69 -5.78 -3.28
N LEU A 261 -13.50 -5.22 -3.05
CA LEU A 261 -12.92 -4.17 -3.91
C LEU A 261 -12.57 -4.67 -5.30
N GLY A 262 -12.02 -5.90 -5.41
CA GLY A 262 -11.72 -6.52 -6.70
C GLY A 262 -12.98 -6.76 -7.53
N LEU A 263 -14.04 -7.29 -6.93
CA LEU A 263 -15.35 -7.47 -7.58
C LEU A 263 -15.94 -6.11 -8.01
N TRP A 264 -15.86 -5.09 -7.15
CA TRP A 264 -16.29 -3.74 -7.50
C TRP A 264 -15.55 -3.21 -8.72
N GLY A 265 -14.22 -3.34 -8.76
CA GLY A 265 -13.42 -2.91 -9.89
C GLY A 265 -13.75 -3.65 -11.18
N PHE A 266 -14.07 -4.95 -11.13
CA PHE A 266 -14.57 -5.67 -12.31
C PHE A 266 -15.89 -5.09 -12.83
N ILE A 267 -16.84 -4.80 -11.93
CA ILE A 267 -18.12 -4.18 -12.29
C ILE A 267 -17.87 -2.82 -12.96
N GLU A 268 -16.97 -2.03 -12.38
CA GLU A 268 -16.62 -0.71 -12.91
C GLU A 268 -15.94 -0.79 -14.27
N THR A 269 -15.04 -1.76 -14.46
CA THR A 269 -14.44 -2.05 -15.78
C THR A 269 -15.50 -2.31 -16.84
N VAL A 270 -16.49 -3.17 -16.52
CA VAL A 270 -17.59 -3.48 -17.46
C VAL A 270 -18.41 -2.23 -17.77
N LYS A 271 -18.74 -1.40 -16.77
CA LYS A 271 -19.48 -0.15 -16.99
C LYS A 271 -18.73 0.81 -17.91
N VAL A 272 -17.42 1.02 -17.67
CA VAL A 272 -16.59 1.88 -18.53
C VAL A 272 -16.57 1.35 -19.96
N LEU A 273 -16.40 0.04 -20.16
CA LEU A 273 -16.43 -0.54 -21.49
C LEU A 273 -17.79 -0.38 -22.17
N LEU A 274 -18.90 -0.66 -21.46
CA LEU A 274 -20.24 -0.50 -22.02
C LEU A 274 -20.54 0.94 -22.41
N SER A 275 -20.11 1.92 -21.62
CA SER A 275 -20.31 3.34 -21.95
C SER A 275 -19.64 3.76 -23.26
N MET A 276 -18.58 3.05 -23.70
CA MET A 276 -17.91 3.32 -24.98
C MET A 276 -18.74 2.87 -26.21
N PHE A 277 -19.68 1.94 -26.02
CA PHE A 277 -20.53 1.43 -27.10
C PHE A 277 -21.91 2.11 -27.14
N THR A 278 -22.24 2.93 -26.13
CA THR A 278 -23.54 3.63 -26.03
C THR A 278 -23.46 5.08 -26.49
N HIS A 279 -22.30 5.56 -26.87
CA HIS A 279 -22.02 6.85 -27.54
C HIS A 279 -21.52 6.60 -28.94
#